data_94f865d9a9f364e7ef166d6225777ee5
#
_entry.id   94f865d9a9f364e7ef166d6225777ee5
#
_cell.length_a   1.000
_cell.length_b   1.000
_cell.length_c   1.000
_cell.angle_alpha   90.00
_cell.angle_beta   90.00
_cell.angle_gamma   90.00
#
_symmetry.space_group_name_H-M   'P 1'
#
loop_
_entity.id
_entity.type
_entity.pdbx_description
1 polymer ?
#
loop_
_entity_poly.entity_id
_entity_poly.type
_entity_poly.pdbx_seq_one_letter_code
_entity_poly.pdbx_strand_id
1 'polypeptide(L)'
;MIDYDELGTRQEWVPYLMYFNPRNVVLKSVSTDERGFRKTTGGHSTKSTALLIGGSTVFGIGATSDGATITSRLNESTKHNWLNFGGRAFNSTQEAVLVHLSNTTKVDGPIVVVSGINNLTRLLLPGNFSPMYGAFFQQSFFEKQMATAAVGNRQLLRMLIRGLLNRFGVGKSAGLPSKFETTTKADSYSAMLKVFERDCEYLQMFAKHHGTTASFVMQPFAPWIKKTLTVQETQLFALLDKEGGGFSPALKELTEYKKKYSQDLRTICAKVGMKYLDLNESPELQRPEWLFVDRAHLTDAGYDTVAKILMRDLSL
;
A
#
# COMPACT_ATOMS: atom_id res chain seq x y z
N MET A 1 -9.33 -16.50 -2.04
CA MET A 1 -8.18 -15.68 -1.53
C MET A 1 -6.99 -16.53 -1.04
N ILE A 2 -7.11 -17.88 -1.04
CA ILE A 2 -6.10 -18.81 -0.47
C ILE A 2 -4.67 -18.51 -0.96
N ASP A 3 -4.46 -18.32 -2.26
CA ASP A 3 -3.13 -18.00 -2.82
C ASP A 3 -2.54 -16.70 -2.26
N TYR A 4 -3.39 -15.70 -2.02
CA TYR A 4 -2.94 -14.41 -1.46
C TYR A 4 -2.64 -14.51 0.03
N ASP A 5 -3.35 -15.37 0.76
CA ASP A 5 -3.09 -15.63 2.18
C ASP A 5 -1.76 -16.39 2.31
N GLU A 6 -1.54 -17.43 1.48
CA GLU A 6 -0.28 -18.15 1.39
C GLU A 6 0.89 -17.21 1.05
N LEU A 7 0.73 -16.37 0.02
CA LEU A 7 1.76 -15.40 -0.35
C LEU A 7 2.07 -14.43 0.82
N GLY A 8 1.05 -14.05 1.58
CA GLY A 8 1.20 -13.15 2.73
C GLY A 8 2.06 -13.70 3.85
N THR A 9 2.10 -15.02 4.02
CA THR A 9 2.95 -15.69 5.02
C THR A 9 4.40 -15.83 4.59
N ARG A 10 4.71 -15.60 3.30
CA ARG A 10 6.03 -15.78 2.68
C ARG A 10 6.73 -14.45 2.36
N GLN A 11 6.28 -13.32 2.93
CA GLN A 11 6.95 -12.03 2.69
C GLN A 11 8.44 -12.11 3.04
N GLU A 12 9.28 -11.55 2.18
CA GLU A 12 10.72 -11.52 2.35
C GLU A 12 11.17 -10.18 2.95
N TRP A 13 12.17 -10.24 3.84
CA TRP A 13 12.82 -9.03 4.31
C TRP A 13 13.69 -8.43 3.20
N VAL A 14 13.49 -7.14 2.95
CA VAL A 14 14.28 -6.37 1.98
C VAL A 14 14.79 -5.11 2.66
N PRO A 15 16.12 -4.85 2.67
CA PRO A 15 16.68 -3.64 3.24
C PRO A 15 15.99 -2.38 2.70
N TYR A 16 15.75 -1.41 3.57
CA TYR A 16 15.09 -0.12 3.30
C TYR A 16 13.58 -0.21 2.99
N LEU A 17 13.08 -1.31 2.39
CA LEU A 17 11.64 -1.56 2.21
C LEU A 17 10.99 -2.20 3.43
N MET A 18 11.79 -2.81 4.29
CA MET A 18 11.41 -3.65 5.43
C MET A 18 10.89 -5.03 4.99
N TYR A 19 10.01 -5.11 4.03
CA TYR A 19 9.48 -6.36 3.46
C TYR A 19 9.04 -6.15 2.01
N PHE A 20 9.02 -7.22 1.24
CA PHE A 20 8.46 -7.23 -0.11
C PHE A 20 7.81 -8.58 -0.41
N ASN A 21 7.22 -8.69 -1.59
CA ASN A 21 6.61 -9.95 -2.03
C ASN A 21 7.69 -11.04 -2.22
N PRO A 22 7.37 -12.31 -1.96
CA PRO A 22 8.32 -13.40 -2.14
C PRO A 22 8.68 -13.59 -3.61
N ARG A 23 9.92 -14.01 -3.86
CA ARG A 23 10.48 -14.17 -5.20
C ARG A 23 10.15 -15.55 -5.79
N ASN A 24 10.04 -15.60 -7.14
CA ASN A 24 9.86 -16.84 -7.91
C ASN A 24 8.66 -17.69 -7.45
N VAL A 25 7.60 -17.07 -6.99
CA VAL A 25 6.37 -17.77 -6.63
C VAL A 25 5.51 -17.99 -7.87
N VAL A 26 4.94 -19.18 -7.96
CA VAL A 26 3.95 -19.55 -8.98
C VAL A 26 2.80 -20.24 -8.27
N LEU A 27 1.68 -19.53 -8.10
CA LEU A 27 0.42 -20.02 -7.58
C LEU A 27 -0.65 -19.90 -8.67
N LYS A 28 -1.84 -20.42 -8.43
CA LYS A 28 -2.93 -20.43 -9.41
C LYS A 28 -3.35 -19.00 -9.82
N SER A 29 -3.45 -18.09 -8.86
CA SER A 29 -3.96 -16.72 -9.09
C SER A 29 -2.86 -15.66 -9.17
N VAL A 30 -1.62 -15.99 -8.79
CA VAL A 30 -0.55 -15.01 -8.65
C VAL A 30 0.83 -15.62 -8.89
N SER A 31 1.65 -14.92 -9.69
CA SER A 31 3.05 -15.27 -9.88
C SER A 31 3.93 -14.05 -9.65
N THR A 32 5.15 -14.28 -9.11
CA THR A 32 6.18 -13.24 -8.95
C THR A 32 7.46 -13.63 -9.72
N ASP A 33 8.24 -12.61 -10.08
CA ASP A 33 9.54 -12.79 -10.73
C ASP A 33 10.67 -13.03 -9.71
N GLU A 34 11.91 -13.09 -10.19
CA GLU A 34 13.11 -13.27 -9.38
C GLU A 34 13.42 -12.10 -8.43
N ARG A 35 12.72 -10.97 -8.58
CA ARG A 35 12.84 -9.78 -7.72
C ARG A 35 11.63 -9.59 -6.79
N GLY A 36 10.58 -10.41 -6.95
CA GLY A 36 9.35 -10.30 -6.17
C GLY A 36 8.27 -9.41 -6.80
N PHE A 37 8.47 -8.88 -8.01
CA PHE A 37 7.42 -8.15 -8.72
C PHE A 37 6.37 -9.10 -9.26
N ARG A 38 5.11 -8.69 -9.22
CA ARG A 38 4.05 -9.48 -9.84
C ARG A 38 4.23 -9.56 -11.34
N LYS A 39 4.17 -10.78 -11.90
CA LYS A 39 4.20 -10.97 -13.34
C LYS A 39 2.95 -10.36 -13.99
N THR A 40 3.12 -9.86 -15.20
CA THR A 40 2.06 -9.25 -16.01
C THR A 40 1.95 -9.95 -17.36
N THR A 41 0.79 -9.88 -17.99
CA THR A 41 0.55 -10.37 -19.36
C THR A 41 0.39 -9.19 -20.32
N GLY A 42 0.46 -9.45 -21.63
CA GLY A 42 0.23 -8.44 -22.69
C GLY A 42 1.35 -7.43 -22.88
N GLY A 43 2.43 -7.50 -22.09
CA GLY A 43 3.59 -6.62 -22.24
C GLY A 43 4.47 -7.03 -23.42
N HIS A 44 5.08 -6.04 -24.09
CA HIS A 44 6.01 -6.25 -25.20
C HIS A 44 7.25 -5.36 -25.02
N SER A 45 8.44 -5.92 -25.17
CA SER A 45 9.73 -5.23 -25.00
C SER A 45 9.97 -4.08 -25.99
N THR A 46 9.23 -4.04 -27.10
CA THR A 46 9.31 -2.96 -28.11
C THR A 46 8.49 -1.72 -27.74
N LYS A 47 7.63 -1.83 -26.74
CA LYS A 47 6.85 -0.68 -26.24
C LYS A 47 7.66 0.14 -25.24
N SER A 48 7.31 1.42 -25.11
CA SER A 48 7.85 2.28 -24.04
C SER A 48 7.46 1.74 -22.65
N THR A 49 8.39 1.79 -21.70
CA THR A 49 8.18 1.26 -20.35
C THR A 49 7.46 2.26 -19.47
N ALA A 50 6.31 1.86 -18.92
CA ALA A 50 5.50 2.62 -17.98
C ALA A 50 5.46 1.92 -16.61
N LEU A 51 5.26 2.70 -15.54
CA LEU A 51 5.19 2.15 -14.18
C LEU A 51 3.79 2.34 -13.59
N LEU A 52 3.23 1.26 -13.05
CA LEU A 52 2.09 1.31 -12.15
C LEU A 52 2.56 1.01 -10.73
N ILE A 53 2.56 2.05 -9.88
CA ILE A 53 3.12 2.03 -8.53
C ILE A 53 1.99 2.03 -7.51
N GLY A 54 2.13 1.33 -6.39
CA GLY A 54 1.15 1.41 -5.30
C GLY A 54 1.21 0.24 -4.33
N GLY A 55 0.13 0.11 -3.57
CA GLY A 55 -0.03 -0.92 -2.56
C GLY A 55 -0.56 -2.25 -3.13
N SER A 56 -1.32 -2.95 -2.30
CA SER A 56 -1.92 -4.27 -2.62
C SER A 56 -2.93 -4.23 -3.77
N THR A 57 -3.58 -3.09 -4.01
CA THR A 57 -4.49 -2.89 -5.15
C THR A 57 -3.73 -2.92 -6.47
N VAL A 58 -2.55 -2.30 -6.55
CA VAL A 58 -1.66 -2.39 -7.73
C VAL A 58 -1.08 -3.78 -7.85
N PHE A 59 -0.63 -4.38 -6.75
CA PHE A 59 -0.20 -5.78 -6.76
C PHE A 59 -1.30 -6.70 -7.30
N GLY A 60 -2.58 -6.36 -7.09
CA GLY A 60 -3.74 -7.05 -7.64
C GLY A 60 -4.27 -8.16 -6.73
N ILE A 61 -4.34 -7.93 -5.41
CA ILE A 61 -4.98 -8.86 -4.47
C ILE A 61 -6.47 -9.00 -4.85
N GLY A 62 -6.94 -10.25 -5.00
CA GLY A 62 -8.31 -10.55 -5.43
C GLY A 62 -8.45 -10.86 -6.91
N ALA A 63 -7.47 -10.53 -7.75
CA ALA A 63 -7.45 -10.94 -9.15
C ALA A 63 -7.32 -12.48 -9.24
N THR A 64 -8.08 -13.10 -10.15
CA THR A 64 -8.06 -14.57 -10.30
C THR A 64 -6.89 -15.10 -11.13
N SER A 65 -6.13 -14.19 -11.76
CA SER A 65 -4.91 -14.50 -12.52
C SER A 65 -4.02 -13.27 -12.67
N ASP A 66 -2.79 -13.45 -13.13
CA ASP A 66 -1.88 -12.35 -13.45
C ASP A 66 -2.44 -11.46 -14.58
N GLY A 67 -3.18 -12.03 -15.53
CA GLY A 67 -3.84 -11.31 -16.62
C GLY A 67 -5.02 -10.42 -16.17
N ALA A 68 -5.60 -10.66 -15.00
CA ALA A 68 -6.74 -9.90 -14.50
C ALA A 68 -6.36 -8.65 -13.68
N THR A 69 -5.06 -8.33 -13.56
CA THR A 69 -4.59 -7.14 -12.84
C THR A 69 -4.76 -5.86 -13.65
N ILE A 70 -4.79 -4.71 -12.99
CA ILE A 70 -4.78 -3.40 -13.68
C ILE A 70 -3.62 -3.33 -14.68
N THR A 71 -2.42 -3.72 -14.25
CA THR A 71 -1.19 -3.64 -15.05
C THR A 71 -1.31 -4.45 -16.34
N SER A 72 -1.83 -5.68 -16.27
CA SER A 72 -2.02 -6.53 -17.45
C SER A 72 -3.09 -5.96 -18.37
N ARG A 73 -4.20 -5.42 -17.85
CA ARG A 73 -5.23 -4.74 -18.66
C ARG A 73 -4.67 -3.51 -19.39
N LEU A 74 -3.81 -2.73 -18.72
CA LEU A 74 -3.13 -1.60 -19.37
C LEU A 74 -2.16 -2.08 -20.46
N ASN A 75 -1.44 -3.19 -20.25
CA ASN A 75 -0.57 -3.79 -21.24
C ASN A 75 -1.32 -4.22 -22.52
N GLU A 76 -2.51 -4.79 -22.34
CA GLU A 76 -3.35 -5.25 -23.47
C GLU A 76 -3.94 -4.08 -24.26
N SER A 77 -4.20 -2.94 -23.61
CA SER A 77 -5.05 -1.88 -24.16
C SER A 77 -4.30 -0.59 -24.49
N THR A 78 -3.01 -0.47 -24.11
CA THR A 78 -2.20 0.74 -24.37
C THR A 78 -0.95 0.44 -25.20
N LYS A 79 -0.30 1.50 -25.67
CA LYS A 79 0.97 1.42 -26.39
C LYS A 79 2.20 1.22 -25.48
N HIS A 80 2.01 1.13 -24.16
CA HIS A 80 3.09 1.03 -23.18
C HIS A 80 3.25 -0.40 -22.66
N ASN A 81 4.47 -0.72 -22.22
CA ASN A 81 4.77 -1.92 -21.44
C ASN A 81 4.75 -1.54 -19.96
N TRP A 82 3.65 -1.84 -19.28
CA TRP A 82 3.43 -1.50 -17.89
C TRP A 82 4.07 -2.53 -16.97
N LEU A 83 4.87 -2.05 -16.02
CA LEU A 83 5.47 -2.86 -14.97
C LEU A 83 4.65 -2.69 -13.67
N ASN A 84 4.41 -3.80 -12.98
CA ASN A 84 3.67 -3.82 -11.73
C ASN A 84 4.60 -3.54 -10.54
N PHE A 85 4.59 -2.32 -10.02
CA PHE A 85 5.33 -1.88 -8.83
C PHE A 85 4.43 -1.89 -7.59
N GLY A 86 3.61 -2.92 -7.46
CA GLY A 86 2.72 -3.13 -6.31
C GLY A 86 3.41 -3.83 -5.15
N GLY A 87 3.36 -3.20 -3.96
CA GLY A 87 3.81 -3.80 -2.70
C GLY A 87 2.64 -4.01 -1.74
N ARG A 88 2.49 -5.21 -1.18
CA ARG A 88 1.40 -5.47 -0.23
C ARG A 88 1.53 -4.58 1.00
N ALA A 89 0.46 -3.87 1.35
CA ALA A 89 0.39 -2.99 2.52
C ALA A 89 1.44 -1.86 2.54
N PHE A 90 1.97 -1.46 1.39
CA PHE A 90 2.93 -0.36 1.28
C PHE A 90 2.28 1.00 1.56
N ASN A 91 3.03 1.88 2.23
CA ASN A 91 2.76 3.31 2.31
C ASN A 91 3.54 4.06 1.20
N SER A 92 3.30 5.36 1.05
CA SER A 92 3.94 6.19 0.01
C SER A 92 5.47 6.16 0.06
N THR A 93 6.06 6.11 1.26
CA THR A 93 7.53 6.03 1.42
C THR A 93 8.07 4.70 0.89
N GLN A 94 7.43 3.58 1.19
CA GLN A 94 7.85 2.28 0.66
C GLN A 94 7.68 2.21 -0.86
N GLU A 95 6.62 2.82 -1.40
CA GLU A 95 6.40 2.94 -2.86
C GLU A 95 7.52 3.74 -3.54
N ALA A 96 7.91 4.88 -2.97
CA ALA A 96 9.03 5.70 -3.47
C ALA A 96 10.38 4.97 -3.35
N VAL A 97 10.64 4.30 -2.23
CA VAL A 97 11.87 3.52 -2.01
C VAL A 97 11.94 2.34 -2.98
N LEU A 98 10.83 1.65 -3.28
CA LEU A 98 10.80 0.56 -4.25
C LEU A 98 11.24 1.06 -5.64
N VAL A 99 10.76 2.22 -6.08
CA VAL A 99 11.18 2.84 -7.35
C VAL A 99 12.68 3.15 -7.31
N HIS A 100 13.18 3.71 -6.22
CA HIS A 100 14.60 4.02 -6.06
C HIS A 100 15.49 2.77 -6.12
N LEU A 101 15.11 1.70 -5.45
CA LEU A 101 15.89 0.46 -5.41
C LEU A 101 15.84 -0.32 -6.72
N SER A 102 14.79 -0.16 -7.51
CA SER A 102 14.60 -0.91 -8.76
C SER A 102 15.38 -0.38 -9.96
N ASN A 103 16.15 0.65 -9.82
CA ASN A 103 17.00 1.46 -10.73
C ASN A 103 17.55 0.79 -12.02
N THR A 104 16.83 -0.09 -12.66
CA THR A 104 17.37 -0.92 -13.74
C THR A 104 16.73 -0.68 -15.09
N THR A 105 15.71 0.15 -15.15
CA THR A 105 14.92 0.24 -16.38
C THR A 105 14.78 1.69 -16.82
N LYS A 106 15.06 1.96 -18.07
CA LYS A 106 14.68 3.22 -18.70
C LYS A 106 13.15 3.30 -18.68
N VAL A 107 12.63 4.30 -17.99
CA VAL A 107 11.19 4.61 -17.95
C VAL A 107 10.93 5.72 -18.94
N ASP A 108 10.31 5.40 -20.06
CA ASP A 108 10.00 6.36 -21.15
C ASP A 108 8.50 6.44 -21.46
N GLY A 109 7.69 5.76 -20.65
CA GLY A 109 6.23 5.85 -20.59
C GLY A 109 5.75 6.53 -19.31
N PRO A 110 4.43 6.71 -19.14
CA PRO A 110 3.85 7.37 -17.98
C PRO A 110 4.09 6.60 -16.67
N ILE A 111 4.11 7.34 -15.56
CA ILE A 111 4.14 6.80 -14.21
C ILE A 111 2.80 7.09 -13.55
N VAL A 112 2.12 6.04 -13.09
CA VAL A 112 0.83 6.15 -12.39
C VAL A 112 0.96 5.54 -11.00
N VAL A 113 0.65 6.32 -9.97
CA VAL A 113 0.67 5.90 -8.57
C VAL A 113 -0.78 5.71 -8.10
N VAL A 114 -1.20 4.47 -7.85
CA VAL A 114 -2.55 4.16 -7.31
C VAL A 114 -2.41 3.79 -5.84
N SER A 115 -2.64 4.76 -4.95
CA SER A 115 -2.29 4.64 -3.53
C SER A 115 -3.15 5.52 -2.62
N GLY A 116 -2.70 5.75 -1.39
CA GLY A 116 -3.20 6.72 -0.42
C GLY A 116 -3.88 6.10 0.79
N ILE A 117 -4.69 5.05 0.64
CA ILE A 117 -5.48 4.51 1.77
C ILE A 117 -4.60 3.95 2.90
N ASN A 118 -3.46 3.36 2.58
CA ASN A 118 -2.59 2.75 3.58
C ASN A 118 -1.94 3.78 4.52
N ASN A 119 -1.57 4.96 4.00
CA ASN A 119 -1.04 6.04 4.82
C ASN A 119 -2.05 6.46 5.89
N LEU A 120 -3.29 6.71 5.49
CA LEU A 120 -4.35 7.10 6.41
C LEU A 120 -4.73 5.96 7.37
N THR A 121 -4.91 4.74 6.86
CA THR A 121 -5.24 3.58 7.70
C THR A 121 -4.21 3.36 8.78
N ARG A 122 -2.92 3.42 8.42
CA ARG A 122 -1.83 3.19 9.37
C ARG A 122 -1.74 4.27 10.43
N LEU A 123 -2.08 5.52 10.07
CA LEU A 123 -2.19 6.62 11.01
C LEU A 123 -3.32 6.42 12.03
N LEU A 124 -4.46 5.87 11.59
CA LEU A 124 -5.66 5.71 12.42
C LEU A 124 -5.62 4.45 13.28
N LEU A 125 -4.84 3.45 12.89
CA LEU A 125 -4.63 2.24 13.69
C LEU A 125 -3.61 2.49 14.80
N PRO A 126 -3.73 1.77 15.95
CA PRO A 126 -2.73 1.84 17.01
C PRO A 126 -1.32 1.52 16.51
N GLY A 127 -0.33 2.25 17.00
CA GLY A 127 1.09 2.04 16.68
C GLY A 127 1.88 3.33 16.67
N ASN A 128 3.18 3.20 16.42
CA ASN A 128 4.09 4.33 16.37
C ASN A 128 4.00 5.03 15.01
N PHE A 129 4.03 6.34 15.02
CA PHE A 129 4.12 7.19 13.84
C PHE A 129 5.46 7.95 13.87
N SER A 130 6.15 7.98 12.74
CA SER A 130 7.37 8.75 12.57
C SER A 130 7.15 9.92 11.60
N PRO A 131 7.53 11.15 11.93
CA PRO A 131 7.49 12.28 11.01
C PRO A 131 8.48 12.12 9.84
N MET A 132 9.40 11.16 9.91
CA MET A 132 10.41 10.90 8.88
C MET A 132 9.91 9.97 7.77
N TYR A 133 9.18 8.90 8.12
CA TYR A 133 8.73 7.86 7.17
C TYR A 133 7.26 7.44 7.35
N GLY A 134 6.51 8.15 8.20
CA GLY A 134 5.13 7.83 8.52
C GLY A 134 5.00 6.64 9.46
N ALA A 135 3.97 5.84 9.25
CA ALA A 135 3.77 4.54 9.88
C ALA A 135 3.58 3.49 8.80
N PHE A 136 4.08 2.29 9.00
CA PHE A 136 3.94 1.19 8.05
C PHE A 136 3.40 -0.08 8.72
N PHE A 137 2.80 -0.96 7.94
CA PHE A 137 2.31 -2.23 8.44
C PHE A 137 3.49 -3.09 8.92
N GLN A 138 3.28 -3.91 9.97
CA GLN A 138 4.31 -4.74 10.62
C GLN A 138 5.42 -3.95 11.36
N GLN A 139 5.34 -2.62 11.47
CA GLN A 139 6.35 -1.81 12.17
C GLN A 139 6.66 -2.34 13.57
N SER A 140 5.65 -2.65 14.37
CA SER A 140 5.84 -3.17 15.73
C SER A 140 6.55 -4.54 15.79
N PHE A 141 6.43 -5.36 14.73
CA PHE A 141 7.18 -6.60 14.60
C PHE A 141 8.67 -6.31 14.42
N PHE A 142 9.02 -5.43 13.49
CA PHE A 142 10.42 -5.04 13.26
C PHE A 142 11.05 -4.34 14.47
N GLU A 143 10.31 -3.45 15.13
CA GLU A 143 10.78 -2.79 16.37
C GLU A 143 11.10 -3.81 17.47
N LYS A 144 10.25 -4.83 17.64
CA LYS A 144 10.51 -5.91 18.60
C LYS A 144 11.72 -6.74 18.21
N GLN A 145 11.90 -7.09 16.94
CA GLN A 145 13.07 -7.83 16.45
C GLN A 145 14.36 -7.06 16.71
N MET A 146 14.38 -5.76 16.38
CA MET A 146 15.54 -4.88 16.64
C MET A 146 15.83 -4.75 18.13
N ALA A 147 14.82 -4.59 18.97
CA ALA A 147 14.99 -4.54 20.42
C ALA A 147 15.60 -5.85 20.97
N THR A 148 15.14 -6.99 20.46
CA THR A 148 15.67 -8.32 20.82
C THR A 148 17.12 -8.49 20.35
N ALA A 149 17.44 -8.09 19.12
CA ALA A 149 18.78 -8.18 18.56
C ALA A 149 19.79 -7.26 19.28
N ALA A 150 19.32 -6.10 19.77
CA ALA A 150 20.16 -5.16 20.55
C ALA A 150 20.50 -5.67 21.95
N VAL A 151 19.76 -6.66 22.46
CA VAL A 151 20.02 -7.32 23.73
C VAL A 151 21.03 -8.45 23.52
N GLY A 152 22.33 -8.15 23.57
CA GLY A 152 23.36 -9.19 23.52
C GLY A 152 23.16 -10.25 24.62
N ASN A 153 23.64 -11.48 24.40
CA ASN A 153 23.45 -12.65 25.28
C ASN A 153 23.67 -12.37 26.80
N ARG A 154 24.58 -11.46 27.14
CA ARG A 154 24.83 -11.04 28.54
C ARG A 154 23.70 -10.17 29.13
N GLN A 155 23.03 -9.36 28.30
CA GLN A 155 21.88 -8.56 28.70
C GLN A 155 20.62 -9.42 28.77
N LEU A 156 20.47 -10.39 27.88
CA LEU A 156 19.37 -11.38 27.94
C LEU A 156 19.41 -12.15 29.27
N LEU A 157 20.58 -12.61 29.69
CA LEU A 157 20.76 -13.28 30.98
C LEU A 157 20.44 -12.33 32.16
N ARG A 158 20.85 -11.05 32.10
CA ARG A 158 20.48 -10.05 33.11
C ARG A 158 18.99 -9.76 33.15
N MET A 159 18.30 -9.74 31.99
CA MET A 159 16.84 -9.58 31.92
C MET A 159 16.10 -10.79 32.46
N LEU A 160 16.57 -11.99 32.18
CA LEU A 160 16.02 -13.24 32.75
C LEU A 160 16.19 -13.28 34.26
N ILE A 161 17.38 -12.92 34.78
CA ILE A 161 17.65 -12.83 36.22
C ILE A 161 16.78 -11.73 36.89
N ARG A 162 16.62 -10.56 36.24
CA ARG A 162 15.69 -9.51 36.71
C ARG A 162 14.24 -9.95 36.68
N GLY A 163 13.81 -10.67 35.64
CA GLY A 163 12.46 -11.24 35.54
C GLY A 163 12.17 -12.24 36.67
N LEU A 164 13.15 -13.07 37.04
CA LEU A 164 13.10 -13.94 38.20
C LEU A 164 13.04 -13.14 39.52
N LEU A 165 13.90 -12.13 39.68
CA LEU A 165 13.89 -11.30 40.85
C LEU A 165 12.61 -10.48 41.05
N ASN A 166 12.01 -9.99 39.95
CA ASN A 166 10.68 -9.33 39.96
C ASN A 166 9.55 -10.28 40.38
N ARG A 167 9.65 -11.57 40.07
CA ARG A 167 8.70 -12.60 40.51
C ARG A 167 8.76 -12.83 42.03
N PHE A 168 9.88 -12.45 42.66
CA PHE A 168 10.09 -12.47 44.10
C PHE A 168 9.89 -11.11 44.78
N GLY A 169 9.29 -10.13 44.07
CA GLY A 169 8.94 -8.83 44.64
C GLY A 169 10.11 -7.85 44.80
N VAL A 170 11.27 -8.13 44.21
CA VAL A 170 12.48 -7.30 44.33
C VAL A 170 12.74 -6.60 42.98
N GLY A 171 12.22 -5.38 42.84
CA GLY A 171 12.59 -4.47 41.76
C GLY A 171 11.40 -3.92 40.95
N LYS A 172 11.32 -2.60 40.85
CA LYS A 172 10.40 -1.91 39.93
C LYS A 172 10.90 -2.09 38.50
N SER A 173 10.03 -2.62 37.60
CA SER A 173 10.29 -2.71 36.17
C SER A 173 10.39 -1.29 35.61
N ALA A 174 11.59 -0.86 35.25
CA ALA A 174 11.75 0.26 34.34
C ALA A 174 11.35 -0.24 32.94
N GLY A 175 10.14 0.09 32.46
CA GLY A 175 9.77 -0.09 31.09
C GLY A 175 10.78 0.61 30.18
N LEU A 176 11.11 0.01 29.03
CA LEU A 176 11.86 0.70 28.00
C LEU A 176 11.12 2.02 27.69
N PRO A 177 11.79 3.18 27.73
CA PRO A 177 11.12 4.41 27.41
C PRO A 177 10.62 4.33 25.97
N SER A 178 9.31 4.46 25.76
CA SER A 178 8.75 4.77 24.46
C SER A 178 9.23 6.18 24.10
N LYS A 179 10.30 6.28 23.32
CA LYS A 179 10.93 7.56 22.94
C LYS A 179 10.18 8.30 21.83
N PHE A 180 8.88 8.12 21.70
CA PHE A 180 8.11 9.00 20.84
C PHE A 180 7.21 9.84 21.72
N GLU A 181 7.41 11.15 21.65
CA GLU A 181 6.51 12.13 22.24
C GLU A 181 5.09 11.79 21.81
N THR A 182 4.14 11.85 22.73
CA THR A 182 2.72 11.72 22.46
C THR A 182 2.27 12.91 21.62
N THR A 183 2.49 12.80 20.29
CA THR A 183 1.96 13.78 19.34
C THR A 183 0.44 13.67 19.27
N THR A 184 -0.24 14.80 19.17
CA THR A 184 -1.68 14.78 18.97
C THR A 184 -2.03 14.10 17.63
N LYS A 185 -3.23 13.58 17.51
CA LYS A 185 -3.70 12.97 16.24
C LYS A 185 -3.65 13.98 15.07
N ALA A 186 -3.89 15.26 15.36
CA ALA A 186 -3.81 16.34 14.38
C ALA A 186 -2.37 16.58 13.91
N ASP A 187 -1.40 16.57 14.82
CA ASP A 187 0.03 16.72 14.49
C ASP A 187 0.51 15.54 13.66
N SER A 188 0.11 14.32 13.99
CA SER A 188 0.44 13.11 13.24
C SER A 188 -0.17 13.13 11.84
N TYR A 189 -1.39 13.64 11.68
CA TYR A 189 -2.02 13.80 10.37
C TYR A 189 -1.27 14.84 9.50
N SER A 190 -0.93 15.99 10.07
CA SER A 190 -0.14 17.00 9.37
C SER A 190 1.25 16.48 8.97
N ALA A 191 1.90 15.73 9.85
CA ALA A 191 3.20 15.11 9.56
C ALA A 191 3.08 14.02 8.48
N MET A 192 2.01 13.22 8.48
CA MET A 192 1.74 12.24 7.42
C MET A 192 1.59 12.91 6.05
N LEU A 193 0.88 14.05 5.97
CA LEU A 193 0.75 14.79 4.72
C LEU A 193 2.10 15.34 4.21
N LYS A 194 2.99 15.79 5.12
CA LYS A 194 4.35 16.22 4.74
C LYS A 194 5.20 15.07 4.21
N VAL A 195 5.08 13.87 4.82
CA VAL A 195 5.74 12.66 4.32
C VAL A 195 5.22 12.31 2.92
N PHE A 196 3.90 12.33 2.73
CA PHE A 196 3.28 12.08 1.44
C PHE A 196 3.70 13.10 0.37
N GLU A 197 3.74 14.37 0.71
CA GLU A 197 4.22 15.45 -0.18
C GLU A 197 5.64 15.19 -0.66
N ARG A 198 6.57 14.92 0.26
CA ARG A 198 7.96 14.58 -0.06
C ARG A 198 8.06 13.37 -0.99
N ASP A 199 7.27 12.32 -0.74
CA ASP A 199 7.29 11.11 -1.53
C ASP A 199 6.75 11.37 -2.96
N CYS A 200 5.71 12.20 -3.09
CA CYS A 200 5.21 12.68 -4.38
C CYS A 200 6.24 13.56 -5.12
N GLU A 201 6.93 14.47 -4.43
CA GLU A 201 8.01 15.28 -5.00
C GLU A 201 9.11 14.40 -5.57
N TYR A 202 9.53 13.36 -4.83
CA TYR A 202 10.53 12.41 -5.30
C TYR A 202 10.07 11.69 -6.59
N LEU A 203 8.84 11.16 -6.62
CA LEU A 203 8.31 10.45 -7.78
C LEU A 203 8.15 11.39 -8.99
N GLN A 204 7.79 12.65 -8.77
CA GLN A 204 7.70 13.65 -9.83
C GLN A 204 9.09 14.05 -10.36
N MET A 205 10.10 14.18 -9.49
CA MET A 205 11.48 14.40 -9.91
C MET A 205 12.00 13.20 -10.72
N PHE A 206 11.72 11.99 -10.28
CA PHE A 206 12.06 10.76 -11.01
C PHE A 206 11.41 10.75 -12.40
N ALA A 207 10.12 11.06 -12.50
CA ALA A 207 9.43 11.15 -13.78
C ALA A 207 10.07 12.19 -14.71
N LYS A 208 10.34 13.39 -14.22
CA LYS A 208 10.99 14.47 -14.98
C LYS A 208 12.38 14.07 -15.46
N HIS A 209 13.18 13.40 -14.63
CA HIS A 209 14.50 12.89 -15.01
C HIS A 209 14.42 11.93 -16.21
N HIS A 210 13.36 11.14 -16.28
CA HIS A 210 13.09 10.21 -17.38
C HIS A 210 12.34 10.84 -18.57
N GLY A 211 12.08 12.15 -18.55
CA GLY A 211 11.36 12.87 -19.61
C GLY A 211 9.87 12.49 -19.71
N THR A 212 9.29 12.01 -18.62
CA THR A 212 7.88 11.59 -18.55
C THR A 212 7.11 12.36 -17.47
N THR A 213 5.87 11.95 -17.22
CA THR A 213 4.97 12.55 -16.24
C THR A 213 4.52 11.52 -15.18
N ALA A 214 4.34 11.97 -13.95
CA ALA A 214 3.73 11.20 -12.91
C ALA A 214 2.30 11.70 -12.62
N SER A 215 1.38 10.76 -12.38
CA SER A 215 0.01 11.01 -11.93
C SER A 215 -0.25 10.26 -10.64
N PHE A 216 -0.94 10.90 -9.71
CA PHE A 216 -1.43 10.24 -8.49
C PHE A 216 -2.92 9.94 -8.61
N VAL A 217 -3.29 8.73 -8.26
CA VAL A 217 -4.66 8.22 -8.29
C VAL A 217 -5.01 7.72 -6.90
N MET A 218 -5.98 8.38 -6.26
CA MET A 218 -6.54 7.87 -5.01
C MET A 218 -7.20 6.52 -5.29
N GLN A 219 -6.67 5.45 -4.68
CA GLN A 219 -7.20 4.12 -4.89
C GLN A 219 -8.66 4.00 -4.45
N PRO A 220 -9.44 3.10 -5.05
CA PRO A 220 -10.83 2.88 -4.63
C PRO A 220 -10.87 2.23 -3.24
N PHE A 221 -11.79 2.70 -2.43
CA PHE A 221 -12.10 2.14 -1.12
C PHE A 221 -13.63 2.05 -0.99
N ALA A 222 -14.18 0.83 -0.97
CA ALA A 222 -15.62 0.61 -1.06
C ALA A 222 -16.47 1.47 -0.13
N PRO A 223 -16.08 1.73 1.14
CA PRO A 223 -16.82 2.63 2.04
C PRO A 223 -16.83 4.10 1.63
N TRP A 224 -15.95 4.50 0.69
CA TRP A 224 -15.89 5.87 0.17
C TRP A 224 -16.71 6.05 -1.10
N ILE A 225 -17.16 4.98 -1.71
CA ILE A 225 -17.90 4.97 -2.98
C ILE A 225 -19.40 4.93 -2.68
N LYS A 226 -20.16 5.83 -3.33
CA LYS A 226 -21.61 5.85 -3.21
C LYS A 226 -22.23 4.76 -4.09
N LYS A 227 -22.16 3.52 -3.65
CA LYS A 227 -22.76 2.38 -4.36
C LYS A 227 -23.67 1.55 -3.44
N THR A 228 -24.67 0.92 -4.03
CA THR A 228 -25.40 -0.17 -3.37
C THR A 228 -24.55 -1.42 -3.45
N LEU A 229 -24.21 -1.97 -2.30
CA LEU A 229 -23.43 -3.23 -2.23
C LEU A 229 -24.25 -4.37 -2.80
N THR A 230 -23.59 -5.26 -3.54
CA THR A 230 -24.18 -6.53 -3.97
C THR A 230 -24.31 -7.50 -2.79
N VAL A 231 -25.06 -8.58 -2.98
CA VAL A 231 -25.19 -9.64 -1.96
C VAL A 231 -23.82 -10.21 -1.61
N GLN A 232 -22.93 -10.42 -2.59
CA GLN A 232 -21.58 -10.93 -2.40
C GLN A 232 -20.73 -9.97 -1.56
N GLU A 233 -20.71 -8.68 -1.91
CA GLU A 233 -19.96 -7.65 -1.15
C GLU A 233 -20.48 -7.55 0.28
N THR A 234 -21.80 -7.55 0.47
CA THR A 234 -22.41 -7.50 1.81
C THR A 234 -21.99 -8.68 2.69
N GLN A 235 -22.02 -9.89 2.12
CA GLN A 235 -21.62 -11.12 2.85
C GLN A 235 -20.13 -11.12 3.18
N LEU A 236 -19.28 -10.77 2.22
CA LEU A 236 -17.82 -10.73 2.42
C LEU A 236 -17.43 -9.68 3.46
N PHE A 237 -18.02 -8.48 3.41
CA PHE A 237 -17.72 -7.43 4.37
C PHE A 237 -18.18 -7.80 5.79
N ALA A 238 -19.35 -8.44 5.91
CA ALA A 238 -19.84 -8.92 7.20
C ALA A 238 -18.96 -10.02 7.81
N LEU A 239 -18.40 -10.92 6.99
CA LEU A 239 -17.44 -11.92 7.45
C LEU A 239 -16.16 -11.29 7.97
N LEU A 240 -15.59 -10.33 7.22
CA LEU A 240 -14.37 -9.61 7.63
C LEU A 240 -14.58 -8.82 8.94
N ASP A 241 -15.76 -8.20 9.11
CA ASP A 241 -16.10 -7.49 10.35
C ASP A 241 -16.19 -8.45 11.55
N LYS A 242 -16.77 -9.64 11.35
CA LYS A 242 -16.86 -10.66 12.39
C LYS A 242 -15.49 -11.17 12.84
N GLU A 243 -14.54 -11.24 11.91
CA GLU A 243 -13.16 -11.64 12.22
C GLU A 243 -12.34 -10.50 12.84
N GLY A 244 -12.86 -9.27 12.86
CA GLY A 244 -12.17 -8.09 13.40
C GLY A 244 -10.92 -7.69 12.61
N GLY A 245 -10.81 -8.18 11.37
CA GLY A 245 -9.66 -7.97 10.49
C GLY A 245 -9.77 -6.74 9.59
N GLY A 246 -8.71 -6.52 8.81
CA GLY A 246 -8.66 -5.51 7.76
C GLY A 246 -8.81 -4.07 8.27
N PHE A 247 -9.76 -3.36 7.69
CA PHE A 247 -10.01 -1.94 7.97
C PHE A 247 -11.04 -1.71 9.10
N SER A 248 -11.68 -2.76 9.63
CA SER A 248 -12.79 -2.65 10.57
C SER A 248 -12.49 -1.77 11.80
N PRO A 249 -11.29 -1.86 12.45
CA PRO A 249 -10.99 -1.03 13.62
C PRO A 249 -10.91 0.47 13.34
N ALA A 250 -10.58 0.87 12.10
CA ALA A 250 -10.43 2.26 11.71
C ALA A 250 -11.56 2.75 10.77
N LEU A 251 -12.54 1.90 10.45
CA LEU A 251 -13.51 2.14 9.38
C LEU A 251 -14.31 3.44 9.56
N LYS A 252 -14.80 3.70 10.78
CA LYS A 252 -15.54 4.92 11.09
C LYS A 252 -14.71 6.17 10.79
N GLU A 253 -13.51 6.23 11.33
CA GLU A 253 -12.62 7.37 11.15
C GLU A 253 -12.16 7.52 9.69
N LEU A 254 -11.85 6.41 9.00
CA LEU A 254 -11.55 6.42 7.57
C LEU A 254 -12.67 7.08 6.76
N THR A 255 -13.93 6.77 7.10
CA THR A 255 -15.10 7.35 6.42
C THR A 255 -15.22 8.85 6.71
N GLU A 256 -15.00 9.28 7.94
CA GLU A 256 -15.02 10.69 8.35
C GLU A 256 -13.92 11.50 7.67
N TYR A 257 -12.73 10.94 7.49
CA TYR A 257 -11.60 11.61 6.83
C TYR A 257 -11.73 11.72 5.31
N LYS A 258 -12.60 10.97 4.63
CA LYS A 258 -12.70 10.90 3.17
C LYS A 258 -12.55 12.26 2.48
N LYS A 259 -13.46 13.19 2.79
CA LYS A 259 -13.53 14.49 2.10
C LYS A 259 -12.28 15.33 2.32
N LYS A 260 -11.85 15.43 3.58
CA LYS A 260 -10.67 16.22 3.95
C LYS A 260 -9.41 15.63 3.33
N TYR A 261 -9.23 14.32 3.45
CA TYR A 261 -8.04 13.62 2.96
C TYR A 261 -7.91 13.71 1.43
N SER A 262 -8.98 13.45 0.67
CA SER A 262 -9.00 13.60 -0.78
C SER A 262 -8.62 15.03 -1.22
N GLN A 263 -9.16 16.05 -0.53
CA GLN A 263 -8.85 17.46 -0.82
C GLN A 263 -7.37 17.80 -0.50
N ASP A 264 -6.85 17.32 0.63
CA ASP A 264 -5.45 17.56 1.02
C ASP A 264 -4.49 16.90 0.02
N LEU A 265 -4.75 15.66 -0.41
CA LEU A 265 -3.93 15.00 -1.42
C LEU A 265 -4.00 15.70 -2.79
N ARG A 266 -5.18 16.16 -3.20
CA ARG A 266 -5.35 16.96 -4.42
C ARG A 266 -4.50 18.23 -4.37
N THR A 267 -4.50 18.93 -3.24
CA THR A 267 -3.71 20.15 -3.03
C THR A 267 -2.22 19.87 -3.10
N ILE A 268 -1.76 18.78 -2.48
CA ILE A 268 -0.36 18.36 -2.55
C ILE A 268 0.04 18.00 -3.98
N CYS A 269 -0.77 17.20 -4.67
CA CYS A 269 -0.48 16.82 -6.07
C CYS A 269 -0.39 18.06 -6.98
N ALA A 270 -1.29 19.02 -6.83
CA ALA A 270 -1.22 20.28 -7.58
C ALA A 270 0.06 21.06 -7.27
N LYS A 271 0.47 21.14 -6.00
CA LYS A 271 1.71 21.81 -5.57
C LYS A 271 2.96 21.18 -6.17
N VAL A 272 3.04 19.86 -6.25
CA VAL A 272 4.20 19.15 -6.80
C VAL A 272 4.14 18.98 -8.33
N GLY A 273 3.02 19.38 -8.96
CA GLY A 273 2.82 19.28 -10.41
C GLY A 273 2.45 17.87 -10.90
N MET A 274 1.81 17.08 -10.07
CA MET A 274 1.23 15.78 -10.45
C MET A 274 -0.25 15.94 -10.79
N LYS A 275 -0.74 15.22 -11.82
CA LYS A 275 -2.19 15.09 -12.04
C LYS A 275 -2.80 14.25 -10.91
N TYR A 276 -3.95 14.67 -10.42
CA TYR A 276 -4.71 13.96 -9.38
C TYR A 276 -6.02 13.41 -9.95
N LEU A 277 -6.30 12.14 -9.66
CA LEU A 277 -7.57 11.48 -9.95
C LEU A 277 -8.09 10.78 -8.68
N ASP A 278 -9.37 10.92 -8.35
CA ASP A 278 -10.00 10.19 -7.25
C ASP A 278 -10.95 9.12 -7.81
N LEU A 279 -10.57 7.86 -7.74
CA LEU A 279 -11.39 6.74 -8.20
C LEU A 279 -12.69 6.59 -7.39
N ASN A 280 -12.74 7.09 -6.16
CA ASN A 280 -13.93 7.01 -5.33
C ASN A 280 -15.09 7.89 -5.82
N GLU A 281 -14.81 8.83 -6.72
CA GLU A 281 -15.79 9.70 -7.36
C GLU A 281 -16.23 9.17 -8.75
N SER A 282 -15.60 8.10 -9.26
CA SER A 282 -15.88 7.57 -10.60
C SER A 282 -17.23 6.87 -10.67
N PRO A 283 -18.14 7.27 -11.59
CA PRO A 283 -19.48 6.70 -11.69
C PRO A 283 -19.48 5.20 -11.99
N GLU A 284 -18.47 4.71 -12.69
CA GLU A 284 -18.33 3.30 -13.06
C GLU A 284 -18.15 2.40 -11.82
N LEU A 285 -17.52 2.90 -10.77
CA LEU A 285 -17.37 2.16 -9.52
C LEU A 285 -18.62 2.25 -8.61
N GLN A 286 -19.58 3.13 -8.93
CA GLN A 286 -20.83 3.26 -8.20
C GLN A 286 -21.93 2.27 -8.68
N ARG A 287 -21.68 1.51 -9.76
CA ARG A 287 -22.63 0.55 -10.30
C ARG A 287 -22.94 -0.57 -9.31
N PRO A 288 -24.16 -1.15 -9.35
CA PRO A 288 -24.55 -2.28 -8.50
C PRO A 288 -24.00 -3.61 -9.03
N GLU A 289 -22.70 -3.65 -9.32
CA GLU A 289 -21.94 -4.81 -9.80
C GLU A 289 -21.00 -5.30 -8.69
N TRP A 290 -20.68 -6.57 -8.66
CA TRP A 290 -19.70 -7.11 -7.73
C TRP A 290 -18.28 -6.72 -8.14
N LEU A 291 -17.78 -5.60 -7.59
CA LEU A 291 -16.50 -5.01 -7.92
C LEU A 291 -15.43 -5.20 -6.83
N PHE A 292 -15.83 -5.54 -5.59
CA PHE A 292 -14.93 -5.63 -4.45
C PHE A 292 -14.96 -7.01 -3.79
N VAL A 293 -13.78 -7.57 -3.50
CA VAL A 293 -13.63 -8.81 -2.70
C VAL A 293 -13.49 -8.52 -1.20
N ASP A 294 -13.03 -7.32 -0.86
CA ASP A 294 -13.06 -6.71 0.46
C ASP A 294 -13.14 -5.18 0.31
N ARG A 295 -12.95 -4.41 1.40
CA ARG A 295 -13.13 -2.96 1.36
C ARG A 295 -12.13 -2.19 0.48
N ALA A 296 -10.98 -2.80 0.14
CA ALA A 296 -9.91 -2.14 -0.62
C ALA A 296 -9.47 -2.90 -1.88
N HIS A 297 -9.81 -4.18 -1.99
CA HIS A 297 -9.36 -5.02 -3.11
C HIS A 297 -10.51 -5.36 -4.04
N LEU A 298 -10.18 -5.51 -5.31
CA LEU A 298 -11.15 -5.61 -6.39
C LEU A 298 -11.29 -7.05 -6.90
N THR A 299 -12.45 -7.34 -7.51
CA THR A 299 -12.64 -8.48 -8.40
C THR A 299 -11.96 -8.22 -9.75
N ASP A 300 -11.91 -9.22 -10.62
CA ASP A 300 -11.44 -9.05 -12.01
C ASP A 300 -12.23 -7.96 -12.75
N ALA A 301 -13.55 -7.90 -12.55
CA ALA A 301 -14.42 -6.85 -13.11
C ALA A 301 -14.08 -5.47 -12.53
N GLY A 302 -13.77 -5.39 -11.25
CA GLY A 302 -13.33 -4.16 -10.61
C GLY A 302 -11.97 -3.68 -11.15
N TYR A 303 -11.02 -4.58 -11.35
CA TYR A 303 -9.72 -4.26 -11.94
C TYR A 303 -9.83 -3.81 -13.39
N ASP A 304 -10.69 -4.46 -14.21
CA ASP A 304 -10.98 -4.06 -15.57
C ASP A 304 -11.62 -2.65 -15.62
N THR A 305 -12.57 -2.39 -14.71
CA THR A 305 -13.21 -1.08 -14.58
C THR A 305 -12.18 0.01 -14.25
N VAL A 306 -11.32 -0.23 -13.27
CA VAL A 306 -10.25 0.73 -12.90
C VAL A 306 -9.29 0.96 -14.07
N ALA A 307 -8.85 -0.07 -14.77
CA ALA A 307 -7.97 0.09 -15.93
C ALA A 307 -8.60 0.99 -17.01
N LYS A 308 -9.90 0.78 -17.32
CA LYS A 308 -10.64 1.63 -18.28
C LYS A 308 -10.73 3.09 -17.83
N ILE A 309 -10.98 3.34 -16.54
CA ILE A 309 -11.00 4.71 -15.99
C ILE A 309 -9.62 5.35 -16.14
N LEU A 310 -8.54 4.64 -15.77
CA LEU A 310 -7.17 5.16 -15.90
C LEU A 310 -6.84 5.53 -17.34
N MET A 311 -7.15 4.67 -18.30
CA MET A 311 -6.91 4.92 -19.73
C MET A 311 -7.64 6.18 -20.21
N ARG A 312 -8.92 6.33 -19.87
CA ARG A 312 -9.73 7.48 -20.28
C ARG A 312 -9.26 8.77 -19.60
N ASP A 313 -9.16 8.78 -18.27
CA ASP A 313 -9.00 10.01 -17.50
C ASP A 313 -7.56 10.48 -17.41
N LEU A 314 -6.58 9.59 -17.63
CA LEU A 314 -5.17 9.94 -17.73
C LEU A 314 -4.67 10.01 -19.18
N SER A 315 -5.50 9.62 -20.17
CA SER A 315 -5.16 9.60 -21.60
C SER A 315 -3.94 8.72 -21.90
N LEU A 316 -3.95 7.49 -21.38
CA LEU A 316 -2.86 6.51 -21.49
C LEU A 316 -2.83 5.78 -22.84
#